data_7f794494e4dd1dc20d0ba2d04193c070
#
_entry.id   7f794494e4dd1dc20d0ba2d04193c070
#
_cell.length_a   1.000
_cell.length_b   1.000
_cell.length_c   1.000
_cell.angle_alpha   90.00
_cell.angle_beta   90.00
_cell.angle_gamma   90.00
#
_symmetry.space_group_name_H-M   'P 1'
#
loop_
_entity.id
_entity.type
_entity.pdbx_description
1 polymer ?
#
loop_
_entity_poly.entity_id
_entity_poly.type
_entity_poly.pdbx_seq_one_letter_code
_entity_poly.pdbx_strand_id
1 'polypeptide(L)'
;METTPVAAELGHMHQLPPTHDTMACARWWQGLAAQPSPAWIHEEIGQRMQDRLQWIKLQPRDWIHAQPSIGGWTAHGLIAARYPQAACQVIEPSPLRMAWTQTQLKPPFWRSWFKGQAKLQWLRANAQAQSADMLWANMQLHLHADPQALLRQWHQALRVDGFLMFSCLGPDALRELHQLYQDMGWPMPGAQWTDMHDWGDMLVQ
;
A
#
# COMPACT_ATOMS: atom_id res chain seq x y z
N MET A 1 54.56 19.56 19.69
CA MET A 1 53.54 18.58 20.21
C MET A 1 52.17 19.10 19.79
N GLU A 2 51.77 18.73 18.60
CA GLU A 2 50.48 19.12 18.04
C GLU A 2 49.48 18.01 18.33
N THR A 3 48.44 18.33 19.05
CA THR A 3 47.32 17.47 19.29
C THR A 3 46.26 17.70 18.22
N THR A 4 46.17 16.77 17.32
CA THR A 4 45.07 16.71 16.33
C THR A 4 43.75 16.43 17.03
N PRO A 5 42.65 17.17 16.77
CA PRO A 5 41.35 16.79 17.30
C PRO A 5 40.78 15.65 16.50
N VAL A 6 40.44 14.57 17.18
CA VAL A 6 39.67 13.45 16.70
C VAL A 6 38.31 13.99 16.23
N ALA A 7 38.06 13.95 14.92
CA ALA A 7 36.74 14.23 14.36
C ALA A 7 35.74 13.22 14.91
N ALA A 8 34.76 13.72 15.63
CA ALA A 8 33.61 12.93 16.08
C ALA A 8 32.91 12.37 14.88
N GLU A 9 32.87 11.04 14.75
CA GLU A 9 31.90 10.33 13.93
C GLU A 9 30.51 10.67 14.44
N LEU A 10 29.87 11.62 13.78
CA LEU A 10 28.42 11.83 13.92
C LEU A 10 27.75 10.61 13.31
N GLY A 11 27.44 9.64 14.16
CA GLY A 11 26.55 8.54 13.80
C GLY A 11 25.27 9.13 13.23
N HIS A 12 24.94 8.73 12.02
CA HIS A 12 23.64 8.99 11.44
C HIS A 12 22.61 8.34 12.37
N MET A 13 22.06 9.16 13.26
CA MET A 13 20.82 8.78 13.96
C MET A 13 19.78 8.60 12.87
N HIS A 14 19.43 7.35 12.57
CA HIS A 14 18.28 7.04 11.75
C HIS A 14 17.07 7.72 12.37
N GLN A 15 16.71 8.87 11.84
CA GLN A 15 15.47 9.52 12.23
C GLN A 15 14.35 8.60 11.73
N LEU A 16 13.57 8.08 12.65
CA LEU A 16 12.31 7.43 12.32
C LEU A 16 11.52 8.39 11.44
N PRO A 17 10.90 7.90 10.35
CA PRO A 17 10.08 8.75 9.51
C PRO A 17 9.01 9.42 10.37
N PRO A 18 8.64 10.67 10.05
CA PRO A 18 7.65 11.38 10.83
C PRO A 18 6.36 10.57 10.88
N THR A 19 5.91 10.30 12.11
CA THR A 19 4.58 9.72 12.31
C THR A 19 3.54 10.76 11.88
N HIS A 20 2.54 10.33 11.14
CA HIS A 20 1.45 11.21 10.76
C HIS A 20 0.55 11.52 11.98
N ASP A 21 0.00 12.73 12.01
CA ASP A 21 -1.02 13.08 13.00
C ASP A 21 -2.19 12.08 12.92
N THR A 22 -2.40 11.35 14.01
CA THR A 22 -3.41 10.29 14.10
C THR A 22 -4.83 10.82 13.84
N MET A 23 -5.12 12.05 14.29
CA MET A 23 -6.42 12.68 14.06
C MET A 23 -6.61 13.10 12.60
N ALA A 24 -5.55 13.59 11.97
CA ALA A 24 -5.57 13.89 10.53
C ALA A 24 -5.78 12.60 9.71
N CYS A 25 -5.04 11.55 10.02
CA CYS A 25 -5.23 10.23 9.39
C CYS A 25 -6.66 9.71 9.57
N ALA A 26 -7.21 9.79 10.78
CA ALA A 26 -8.58 9.35 11.04
C ALA A 26 -9.61 10.13 10.21
N ARG A 27 -9.47 11.46 10.08
CA ARG A 27 -10.33 12.28 9.23
C ARG A 27 -10.20 11.90 7.75
N TRP A 28 -9.00 11.66 7.26
CA TRP A 28 -8.76 11.18 5.91
C TRP A 28 -9.47 9.85 5.65
N TRP A 29 -9.31 8.89 6.57
CA TRP A 29 -9.98 7.60 6.48
C TRP A 29 -11.51 7.73 6.49
N GLN A 30 -12.06 8.62 7.30
CA GLN A 30 -13.51 8.89 7.31
C GLN A 30 -13.98 9.50 5.97
N GLY A 31 -13.23 10.46 5.42
CA GLY A 31 -13.53 11.05 4.11
C GLY A 31 -13.50 10.02 2.98
N LEU A 32 -12.48 9.19 2.95
CA LEU A 32 -12.39 8.08 2.00
C LEU A 32 -13.48 7.03 2.24
N ALA A 33 -13.86 6.76 3.49
CA ALA A 33 -14.91 5.80 3.82
C ALA A 33 -16.28 6.20 3.27
N ALA A 34 -16.52 7.46 3.07
CA ALA A 34 -17.75 7.97 2.46
C ALA A 34 -17.80 7.83 0.92
N GLN A 35 -16.67 7.56 0.28
CA GLN A 35 -16.60 7.41 -1.18
C GLN A 35 -17.00 5.99 -1.60
N PRO A 36 -17.97 5.82 -2.51
CA PRO A 36 -18.45 4.50 -2.92
C PRO A 36 -17.50 3.80 -3.90
N SER A 37 -16.47 4.48 -4.39
CA SER A 37 -15.49 3.96 -5.34
C SER A 37 -14.09 4.48 -5.05
N PRO A 38 -13.04 3.77 -5.47
CA PRO A 38 -11.67 4.28 -5.43
C PRO A 38 -11.53 5.58 -6.23
N ALA A 39 -10.58 6.42 -5.83
CA ALA A 39 -10.22 7.60 -6.61
C ALA A 39 -9.65 7.17 -7.98
N TRP A 40 -9.99 7.90 -9.06
CA TRP A 40 -9.52 7.58 -10.40
C TRP A 40 -7.99 7.50 -10.50
N ILE A 41 -7.28 8.35 -9.73
CA ILE A 41 -5.82 8.33 -9.72
C ILE A 41 -5.27 7.05 -9.08
N HIS A 42 -5.95 6.48 -8.08
CA HIS A 42 -5.57 5.21 -7.48
C HIS A 42 -5.77 4.06 -8.47
N GLU A 43 -6.83 4.09 -9.27
CA GLU A 43 -7.06 3.12 -10.35
C GLU A 43 -5.94 3.19 -11.40
N GLU A 44 -5.56 4.39 -11.83
CA GLU A 44 -4.48 4.60 -12.80
C GLU A 44 -3.12 4.13 -12.26
N ILE A 45 -2.79 4.47 -11.00
CA ILE A 45 -1.55 4.02 -10.36
C ILE A 45 -1.56 2.50 -10.22
N GLY A 46 -2.69 1.91 -9.81
CA GLY A 46 -2.84 0.47 -9.69
C GLY A 46 -2.61 -0.26 -11.01
N GLN A 47 -3.11 0.27 -12.12
CA GLN A 47 -2.87 -0.30 -13.45
C GLN A 47 -1.37 -0.24 -13.82
N ARG A 48 -0.73 0.91 -13.66
CA ARG A 48 0.71 1.06 -13.94
C ARG A 48 1.58 0.18 -13.03
N MET A 49 1.19 0.02 -11.78
CA MET A 49 1.86 -0.87 -10.84
C MET A 49 1.69 -2.33 -11.26
N GLN A 50 0.49 -2.73 -11.72
CA GLN A 50 0.20 -4.08 -12.19
C GLN A 50 1.04 -4.43 -13.44
N ASP A 51 1.28 -3.49 -14.35
CA ASP A 51 2.12 -3.73 -15.54
C ASP A 51 3.55 -4.14 -15.16
N ARG A 52 4.05 -3.68 -14.02
CA ARG A 52 5.39 -4.04 -13.52
C ARG A 52 5.52 -5.49 -13.08
N LEU A 53 4.41 -6.18 -12.78
CA LEU A 53 4.42 -7.60 -12.45
C LEU A 53 4.95 -8.47 -13.59
N GLN A 54 4.98 -7.99 -14.84
CA GLN A 54 5.59 -8.71 -15.96
C GLN A 54 7.09 -8.99 -15.76
N TRP A 55 7.78 -8.17 -14.95
CA TRP A 55 9.21 -8.31 -14.68
C TRP A 55 9.51 -9.22 -13.48
N ILE A 56 8.48 -9.60 -12.71
CA ILE A 56 8.61 -10.47 -11.55
C ILE A 56 8.41 -11.91 -12.00
N LYS A 57 9.44 -12.73 -11.82
CA LYS A 57 9.43 -14.13 -12.24
C LYS A 57 8.62 -15.04 -11.32
N LEU A 58 8.47 -14.64 -10.06
CA LEU A 58 7.71 -15.39 -9.06
C LEU A 58 6.24 -15.45 -9.46
N GLN A 59 5.66 -16.65 -9.37
CA GLN A 59 4.25 -16.91 -9.64
C GLN A 59 3.54 -17.17 -8.30
N PRO A 60 2.82 -16.20 -7.74
CA PRO A 60 2.16 -16.37 -6.46
C PRO A 60 1.05 -17.42 -6.55
N ARG A 61 0.95 -18.29 -5.54
CA ARG A 61 -0.16 -19.23 -5.34
C ARG A 61 -1.26 -18.60 -4.49
N ASP A 62 -0.83 -17.76 -3.55
CA ASP A 62 -1.71 -17.00 -2.67
C ASP A 62 -1.28 -15.54 -2.66
N TRP A 63 -2.22 -14.64 -2.77
CA TRP A 63 -1.93 -13.22 -2.68
C TRP A 63 -2.94 -12.47 -1.83
N ILE A 64 -2.49 -11.38 -1.25
CA ILE A 64 -3.30 -10.48 -0.45
C ILE A 64 -3.55 -9.20 -1.23
N HIS A 65 -4.81 -8.78 -1.31
CA HIS A 65 -5.18 -7.43 -1.75
C HIS A 65 -5.62 -6.61 -0.55
N ALA A 66 -4.76 -5.69 -0.14
CA ALA A 66 -5.07 -4.78 0.95
C ALA A 66 -6.00 -3.66 0.43
N GLN A 67 -7.17 -3.54 1.01
CA GLN A 67 -8.15 -2.48 0.84
C GLN A 67 -8.39 -2.02 -0.62
N PRO A 68 -8.88 -2.91 -1.49
CA PRO A 68 -9.16 -2.56 -2.89
C PRO A 68 -10.17 -1.42 -3.06
N SER A 69 -11.02 -1.18 -2.08
CA SER A 69 -11.94 -0.03 -2.07
C SER A 69 -11.22 1.32 -2.05
N ILE A 70 -9.96 1.35 -1.67
CA ILE A 70 -9.06 2.52 -1.74
C ILE A 70 -8.11 2.36 -2.92
N GLY A 71 -7.43 1.22 -2.97
CA GLY A 71 -6.33 0.97 -3.90
C GLY A 71 -6.74 0.76 -5.36
N GLY A 72 -8.01 0.48 -5.63
CA GLY A 72 -8.53 0.27 -6.99
C GLY A 72 -9.05 -1.15 -7.23
N TRP A 73 -10.14 -1.24 -7.95
CA TRP A 73 -10.77 -2.51 -8.31
C TRP A 73 -10.25 -3.06 -9.64
N THR A 74 -9.89 -2.18 -10.58
CA THR A 74 -9.37 -2.57 -11.89
C THR A 74 -8.10 -3.42 -11.77
N ALA A 75 -7.15 -2.99 -10.93
CA ALA A 75 -5.92 -3.73 -10.68
C ALA A 75 -6.20 -5.15 -10.15
N HIS A 76 -7.21 -5.34 -9.29
CA HIS A 76 -7.61 -6.66 -8.83
C HIS A 76 -7.95 -7.60 -10.00
N GLY A 77 -8.78 -7.13 -10.92
CA GLY A 77 -9.16 -7.91 -12.11
C GLY A 77 -7.97 -8.28 -12.99
N LEU A 78 -7.04 -7.35 -13.19
CA LEU A 78 -5.82 -7.56 -13.97
C LEU A 78 -4.88 -8.57 -13.31
N ILE A 79 -4.69 -8.48 -11.99
CA ILE A 79 -3.86 -9.43 -11.23
C ILE A 79 -4.50 -10.82 -11.24
N ALA A 80 -5.81 -10.92 -11.01
CA ALA A 80 -6.53 -12.18 -11.06
C ALA A 80 -6.51 -12.83 -12.45
N ALA A 81 -6.47 -12.03 -13.52
CA ALA A 81 -6.31 -12.52 -14.88
C ALA A 81 -4.86 -13.00 -15.16
N ARG A 82 -3.86 -12.33 -14.58
CA ARG A 82 -2.45 -12.72 -14.69
C ARG A 82 -2.14 -14.02 -13.95
N TYR A 83 -2.74 -14.21 -12.77
CA TYR A 83 -2.53 -15.37 -11.89
C TYR A 83 -3.85 -16.13 -11.66
N PRO A 84 -4.41 -16.76 -12.67
CA PRO A 84 -5.78 -17.31 -12.65
C PRO A 84 -5.99 -18.46 -11.66
N GLN A 85 -4.91 -19.08 -11.20
CA GLN A 85 -4.94 -20.17 -10.21
C GLN A 85 -4.63 -19.70 -8.78
N ALA A 86 -4.20 -18.44 -8.63
CA ALA A 86 -3.80 -17.92 -7.32
C ALA A 86 -5.01 -17.60 -6.46
N ALA A 87 -5.04 -18.10 -5.22
CA ALA A 87 -6.05 -17.71 -4.24
C ALA A 87 -5.81 -16.28 -3.76
N CYS A 88 -6.88 -15.51 -3.59
CA CYS A 88 -6.81 -14.12 -3.13
C CYS A 88 -7.46 -13.95 -1.76
N GLN A 89 -6.74 -13.30 -0.85
CA GLN A 89 -7.28 -12.81 0.42
C GLN A 89 -7.49 -11.30 0.28
N VAL A 90 -8.72 -10.84 0.38
CA VAL A 90 -9.06 -9.41 0.35
C VAL A 90 -9.21 -8.92 1.78
N ILE A 91 -8.37 -7.97 2.17
CA ILE A 91 -8.47 -7.28 3.46
C ILE A 91 -9.29 -6.01 3.28
N GLU A 92 -10.44 -5.94 3.93
CA GLU A 92 -11.31 -4.75 3.91
C GLU A 92 -11.91 -4.55 5.30
N PRO A 93 -11.31 -3.70 6.15
CA PRO A 93 -11.72 -3.54 7.55
C PRO A 93 -13.13 -2.97 7.71
N SER A 94 -13.55 -2.10 6.81
CA SER A 94 -14.88 -1.48 6.85
C SER A 94 -15.94 -2.42 6.31
N PRO A 95 -17.01 -2.74 7.09
CA PRO A 95 -18.12 -3.56 6.61
C PRO A 95 -18.81 -2.99 5.37
N LEU A 96 -18.98 -1.67 5.34
CA LEU A 96 -19.62 -0.97 4.23
C LEU A 96 -18.79 -1.08 2.95
N ARG A 97 -17.49 -0.84 3.04
CA ARG A 97 -16.57 -0.96 1.91
C ARG A 97 -16.42 -2.41 1.46
N MET A 98 -16.40 -3.34 2.39
CA MET A 98 -16.41 -4.76 2.06
C MET A 98 -17.63 -5.13 1.21
N ALA A 99 -18.82 -4.64 1.57
CA ALA A 99 -20.04 -4.90 0.79
C ALA A 99 -19.93 -4.31 -0.64
N TRP A 100 -19.41 -3.09 -0.78
CA TRP A 100 -19.18 -2.47 -2.09
C TRP A 100 -18.15 -3.26 -2.91
N THR A 101 -17.02 -3.59 -2.30
CA THR A 101 -15.95 -4.35 -2.95
C THR A 101 -16.42 -5.73 -3.37
N GLN A 102 -17.18 -6.41 -2.53
CA GLN A 102 -17.79 -7.70 -2.86
C GLN A 102 -18.70 -7.61 -4.08
N THR A 103 -19.43 -6.52 -4.23
CA THR A 103 -20.29 -6.30 -5.41
C THR A 103 -19.46 -6.10 -6.66
N GLN A 104 -18.36 -5.33 -6.57
CA GLN A 104 -17.49 -5.03 -7.71
C GLN A 104 -16.61 -6.21 -8.13
N LEU A 105 -16.11 -6.98 -7.17
CA LEU A 105 -15.20 -8.09 -7.43
C LEU A 105 -15.92 -9.43 -7.64
N LYS A 106 -17.25 -9.44 -7.73
CA LYS A 106 -18.00 -10.66 -8.05
C LYS A 106 -17.57 -11.18 -9.43
N PRO A 107 -17.08 -12.42 -9.51
CA PRO A 107 -16.82 -13.01 -10.83
C PRO A 107 -18.12 -13.11 -11.62
N PRO A 108 -18.09 -12.94 -12.95
CA PRO A 108 -19.26 -13.17 -13.79
C PRO A 108 -19.83 -14.58 -13.56
N PHE A 109 -21.15 -14.73 -13.52
CA PHE A 109 -21.84 -16.00 -13.17
C PHE A 109 -21.39 -17.20 -14.02
N TRP A 110 -21.01 -16.97 -15.29
CA TRP A 110 -20.55 -18.04 -16.20
C TRP A 110 -19.16 -18.60 -15.82
N ARG A 111 -18.33 -17.83 -15.05
CA ARG A 111 -17.05 -18.33 -14.54
C ARG A 111 -17.25 -19.40 -13.46
N SER A 112 -18.38 -19.42 -12.77
CA SER A 112 -18.66 -20.44 -11.73
C SER A 112 -18.75 -21.86 -12.28
N TRP A 113 -18.89 -22.04 -13.57
CA TRP A 113 -19.01 -23.34 -14.25
C TRP A 113 -17.66 -24.01 -14.55
N PHE A 114 -16.58 -23.27 -14.45
CA PHE A 114 -15.23 -23.82 -14.68
C PHE A 114 -14.62 -24.32 -13.37
N LYS A 115 -14.27 -25.62 -13.33
CA LYS A 115 -13.52 -26.21 -12.21
C LYS A 115 -12.14 -25.56 -12.12
N GLY A 116 -11.77 -25.04 -10.94
CA GLY A 116 -10.46 -24.44 -10.69
C GLY A 116 -10.47 -22.94 -10.46
N GLN A 117 -11.56 -22.35 -9.98
CA GLN A 117 -11.56 -20.94 -9.60
C GLN A 117 -10.62 -20.66 -8.44
N ALA A 118 -9.84 -19.61 -8.60
CA ALA A 118 -9.09 -19.00 -7.52
C ALA A 118 -10.04 -18.70 -6.35
N LYS A 119 -9.69 -19.17 -5.15
CA LYS A 119 -10.48 -18.93 -3.95
C LYS A 119 -10.35 -17.47 -3.56
N LEU A 120 -11.49 -16.80 -3.38
CA LEU A 120 -11.53 -15.43 -2.85
C LEU A 120 -11.97 -15.51 -1.40
N GLN A 121 -11.09 -15.10 -0.49
CA GLN A 121 -11.34 -15.03 0.94
C GLN A 121 -11.45 -13.58 1.39
N TRP A 122 -12.41 -13.28 2.25
CA TRP A 122 -12.66 -11.93 2.76
C TRP A 122 -12.21 -11.81 4.21
N LEU A 123 -11.36 -10.84 4.51
CA LEU A 123 -10.83 -10.61 5.85
C LEU A 123 -11.19 -9.19 6.31
N ARG A 124 -11.69 -9.09 7.55
CA ARG A 124 -11.97 -7.81 8.22
C ARG A 124 -10.80 -7.34 9.11
N ALA A 125 -9.83 -8.19 9.29
CA ALA A 125 -8.62 -7.96 10.05
C ALA A 125 -7.40 -8.35 9.20
N ASN A 126 -6.24 -8.27 9.81
CA ASN A 126 -5.00 -8.64 9.15
C ASN A 126 -5.00 -10.09 8.69
N ALA A 127 -4.26 -10.36 7.62
CA ALA A 127 -3.98 -11.72 7.21
C ALA A 127 -3.13 -12.45 8.26
N GLN A 128 -3.22 -13.78 8.25
CA GLN A 128 -2.34 -14.61 9.07
C GLN A 128 -0.89 -14.46 8.63
N ALA A 129 0.05 -14.68 9.56
CA ALA A 129 1.46 -14.70 9.25
C ALA A 129 1.78 -15.79 8.20
N GLN A 130 2.69 -15.48 7.29
CA GLN A 130 3.17 -16.39 6.25
C GLN A 130 2.05 -17.04 5.43
N SER A 131 1.02 -16.26 5.10
CA SER A 131 -0.17 -16.76 4.40
C SER A 131 -0.18 -16.48 2.90
N ALA A 132 0.71 -15.60 2.40
CA ALA A 132 0.74 -15.20 1.00
C ALA A 132 2.15 -15.12 0.40
N ASP A 133 2.23 -15.31 -0.92
CA ASP A 133 3.46 -15.16 -1.70
C ASP A 133 3.60 -13.73 -2.25
N MET A 134 2.48 -13.01 -2.35
CA MET A 134 2.43 -11.59 -2.78
C MET A 134 1.46 -10.81 -1.91
N LEU A 135 1.85 -9.60 -1.50
CA LEU A 135 0.94 -8.63 -0.93
C LEU A 135 0.88 -7.39 -1.84
N TRP A 136 -0.34 -7.00 -2.19
CA TRP A 136 -0.65 -5.85 -3.03
C TRP A 136 -1.34 -4.77 -2.22
N ALA A 137 -0.72 -3.58 -2.15
CA ALA A 137 -1.22 -2.43 -1.40
C ALA A 137 -1.02 -1.13 -2.19
N ASN A 138 -2.04 -0.67 -2.87
CA ASN A 138 -1.96 0.54 -3.70
C ASN A 138 -2.46 1.76 -2.94
N MET A 139 -1.64 2.83 -2.88
CA MET A 139 -1.98 4.15 -2.33
C MET A 139 -2.50 4.15 -0.88
N GLN A 140 -1.88 3.33 0.01
CA GLN A 140 -2.34 3.18 1.40
C GLN A 140 -1.32 3.62 2.43
N LEU A 141 -0.03 3.34 2.19
CA LEU A 141 1.03 3.50 3.20
C LEU A 141 1.07 4.93 3.77
N HIS A 142 0.98 5.93 2.92
CA HIS A 142 1.01 7.34 3.28
C HIS A 142 -0.24 7.84 4.03
N LEU A 143 -1.30 7.03 4.10
CA LEU A 143 -2.52 7.33 4.84
C LEU A 143 -2.51 6.75 6.26
N HIS A 144 -1.51 5.96 6.60
CA HIS A 144 -1.45 5.28 7.89
C HIS A 144 -0.70 6.12 8.93
N ALA A 145 -1.21 6.18 10.16
CA ALA A 145 -0.58 6.96 11.23
C ALA A 145 0.80 6.40 11.64
N ASP A 146 0.97 5.08 11.60
CA ASP A 146 2.23 4.39 11.80
C ASP A 146 2.53 3.50 10.58
N PRO A 147 3.17 4.07 9.54
CA PRO A 147 3.46 3.31 8.32
C PRO A 147 4.49 2.19 8.52
N GLN A 148 5.39 2.33 9.49
CA GLN A 148 6.35 1.26 9.81
C GLN A 148 5.66 0.05 10.43
N ALA A 149 4.71 0.26 11.35
CA ALA A 149 3.93 -0.84 11.90
C ALA A 149 3.12 -1.55 10.80
N LEU A 150 2.59 -0.80 9.84
CA LEU A 150 1.89 -1.36 8.68
C LEU A 150 2.83 -2.18 7.78
N LEU A 151 4.03 -1.70 7.50
CA LEU A 151 5.04 -2.45 6.73
C LEU A 151 5.45 -3.74 7.43
N ARG A 152 5.70 -3.69 8.76
CA ARG A 152 5.98 -4.91 9.55
C ARG A 152 4.84 -5.92 9.47
N GLN A 153 3.60 -5.44 9.53
CA GLN A 153 2.42 -6.28 9.42
C GLN A 153 2.30 -6.93 8.03
N TRP A 154 2.55 -6.17 6.96
CA TRP A 154 2.58 -6.69 5.60
C TRP A 154 3.69 -7.73 5.41
N HIS A 155 4.90 -7.44 5.94
CA HIS A 155 6.02 -8.38 5.90
C HIS A 155 5.70 -9.69 6.62
N GLN A 156 5.09 -9.62 7.82
CA GLN A 156 4.70 -10.81 8.56
C GLN A 156 3.68 -11.70 7.83
N ALA A 157 2.83 -11.11 7.00
CA ALA A 157 1.85 -11.85 6.20
C ALA A 157 2.48 -12.59 5.00
N LEU A 158 3.67 -12.18 4.56
CA LEU A 158 4.39 -12.80 3.46
C LEU A 158 5.12 -14.06 3.91
N ARG A 159 5.13 -15.06 3.04
CA ARG A 159 6.00 -16.24 3.16
C ARG A 159 7.44 -15.88 2.87
N VAL A 160 8.34 -16.75 3.24
CA VAL A 160 9.74 -16.69 2.79
C VAL A 160 9.75 -16.68 1.25
N ASP A 161 10.58 -15.82 0.66
CA ASP A 161 10.66 -15.55 -0.78
C ASP A 161 9.40 -14.87 -1.37
N GLY A 162 8.42 -14.49 -0.55
CA GLY A 162 7.30 -13.67 -0.97
C GLY A 162 7.72 -12.22 -1.23
N PHE A 163 6.89 -11.47 -1.94
CA PHE A 163 7.17 -10.07 -2.26
C PHE A 163 6.01 -9.12 -1.96
N LEU A 164 6.38 -7.90 -1.61
CA LEU A 164 5.47 -6.79 -1.39
C LEU A 164 5.45 -5.87 -2.62
N MET A 165 4.25 -5.59 -3.10
CA MET A 165 4.02 -4.60 -4.16
C MET A 165 3.14 -3.49 -3.60
N PHE A 166 3.71 -2.30 -3.43
CA PHE A 166 2.94 -1.17 -2.90
C PHE A 166 3.25 0.14 -3.62
N SER A 167 2.38 1.10 -3.47
CA SER A 167 2.59 2.48 -3.88
C SER A 167 2.14 3.46 -2.78
N CYS A 168 2.77 4.61 -2.74
CA CYS A 168 2.42 5.71 -1.86
C CYS A 168 2.79 7.04 -2.52
N LEU A 169 2.39 8.15 -1.91
CA LEU A 169 2.86 9.47 -2.28
C LEU A 169 4.32 9.63 -1.84
N GLY A 170 5.13 10.26 -2.67
CA GLY A 170 6.52 10.61 -2.40
C GLY A 170 6.71 12.11 -2.16
N PRO A 171 7.94 12.57 -1.84
CA PRO A 171 8.23 13.95 -1.43
C PRO A 171 7.88 14.99 -2.50
N ASP A 172 7.89 14.61 -3.77
CA ASP A 172 7.50 15.49 -4.87
C ASP A 172 5.99 15.56 -5.12
N ALA A 173 5.20 14.82 -4.36
CA ALA A 173 3.75 14.88 -4.49
C ALA A 173 3.23 16.26 -4.07
N LEU A 174 2.35 16.85 -4.88
CA LEU A 174 1.77 18.17 -4.66
C LEU A 174 2.81 19.32 -4.59
N ARG A 175 3.94 19.19 -5.28
CA ARG A 175 5.03 20.18 -5.27
C ARG A 175 4.53 21.60 -5.58
N GLU A 176 3.66 21.76 -6.57
CA GLU A 176 3.10 23.06 -6.96
C GLU A 176 2.24 23.67 -5.84
N LEU A 177 1.51 22.83 -5.10
CA LEU A 177 0.74 23.28 -3.95
C LEU A 177 1.66 23.73 -2.82
N HIS A 178 2.69 22.96 -2.53
CA HIS A 178 3.70 23.31 -1.52
C HIS A 178 4.39 24.62 -1.86
N GLN A 179 4.78 24.82 -3.12
CA GLN A 179 5.39 26.06 -3.59
C GLN A 179 4.45 27.26 -3.42
N LEU A 180 3.17 27.11 -3.80
CA LEU A 180 2.18 28.18 -3.61
C LEU A 180 2.04 28.58 -2.14
N TYR A 181 2.00 27.61 -1.21
CA TYR A 181 1.92 27.92 0.22
C TYR A 181 3.16 28.61 0.74
N GLN A 182 4.35 28.23 0.27
CA GLN A 182 5.61 28.90 0.59
C GLN A 182 5.61 30.35 0.08
N ASP A 183 5.22 30.59 -1.17
CA ASP A 183 5.17 31.92 -1.78
C ASP A 183 4.18 32.86 -1.05
N MET A 184 3.12 32.30 -0.50
CA MET A 184 2.11 33.03 0.28
C MET A 184 2.51 33.18 1.77
N GLY A 185 3.62 32.59 2.22
CA GLY A 185 4.01 32.59 3.63
C GLY A 185 3.05 31.81 4.54
N TRP A 186 2.31 30.84 3.98
CA TRP A 186 1.36 30.02 4.72
C TRP A 186 2.05 28.76 5.30
N PRO A 187 1.52 28.19 6.40
CA PRO A 187 1.98 26.90 6.89
C PRO A 187 1.83 25.82 5.82
N MET A 188 2.75 24.84 5.83
CA MET A 188 2.69 23.73 4.85
C MET A 188 1.32 23.03 4.85
N PRO A 189 0.76 22.71 3.67
CA PRO A 189 -0.62 22.24 3.56
C PRO A 189 -0.86 20.78 3.96
N GLY A 190 0.15 20.06 4.38
CA GLY A 190 0.03 18.64 4.70
C GLY A 190 1.28 18.03 5.31
N ALA A 191 1.27 16.71 5.42
CA ALA A 191 2.41 15.95 5.89
C ALA A 191 3.54 15.95 4.85
N GLN A 192 4.79 15.84 5.32
CA GLN A 192 5.91 15.52 4.46
C GLN A 192 5.87 14.03 4.13
N TRP A 193 5.98 13.71 2.83
CA TRP A 193 5.99 12.33 2.36
C TRP A 193 7.41 11.78 2.41
N THR A 194 7.53 10.56 2.87
CA THR A 194 8.81 9.84 2.95
C THR A 194 9.32 9.48 1.57
N ASP A 195 10.62 9.63 1.34
CA ASP A 195 11.28 9.23 0.09
C ASP A 195 11.28 7.70 -0.07
N MET A 196 11.34 7.25 -1.31
CA MET A 196 11.35 5.82 -1.60
C MET A 196 12.66 5.13 -1.17
N HIS A 197 13.77 5.87 -1.09
CA HIS A 197 15.04 5.34 -0.57
C HIS A 197 14.92 5.09 0.94
N ASP A 198 14.31 6.02 1.68
CA ASP A 198 14.06 5.87 3.11
C ASP A 198 13.14 4.66 3.38
N TRP A 199 12.10 4.47 2.53
CA TRP A 199 11.28 3.25 2.60
C TRP A 199 12.10 1.99 2.33
N GLY A 200 13.01 2.01 1.35
CA GLY A 200 13.92 0.92 1.04
C GLY A 200 14.79 0.56 2.24
N ASP A 201 15.42 1.54 2.87
CA ASP A 201 16.28 1.34 4.04
C ASP A 201 15.53 0.74 5.23
N MET A 202 14.28 1.15 5.45
CA MET A 202 13.42 0.56 6.50
C MET A 202 13.00 -0.88 6.22
N LEU A 203 12.91 -1.27 4.95
CA LEU A 203 12.53 -2.64 4.57
C LEU A 203 13.70 -3.63 4.67
N VAL A 204 14.96 -3.14 4.75
CA VAL A 204 16.18 -3.98 4.85
C VAL A 204 16.59 -4.21 6.31
N GLN A 205 16.05 -3.46 7.25
CA GLN A 205 16.29 -3.59 8.71
C GLN A 205 15.40 -4.67 9.32
#